data_af36c6dabd7203c9182b4be197115e25
#
_entry.id   af36c6dabd7203c9182b4be197115e25
#
_cell.length_a   1.000
_cell.length_b   1.000
_cell.length_c   1.000
_cell.angle_alpha   90.00
_cell.angle_beta   90.00
_cell.angle_gamma   90.00
#
_symmetry.space_group_name_H-M   'P 1'
#
loop_
_entity.id
_entity.type
_entity.pdbx_description
1 polymer ?
#
loop_
_entity_poly.entity_id
_entity_poly.type
_entity_poly.pdbx_seq_one_letter_code
_entity_poly.pdbx_strand_id
1 'polypeptide(L)'
;VNHSDSVLLFCSDKIWDKLDEDKMDKLMAVISLNDFTCMYQNEEATMHSMLTNLNDEFAARYPNGFGPDDIQYTERDNSELAMISYTSGTTGFSKGVMLTANALAGNITYGIRSKLLERGNRVLNFLPLAHAYGMAFDFLTATCCGAHTYLLNKIPSPKVLIKAFNEIKPTVIFTVPLILEKLYRKQIQPKITKKGMRFALHIP
;
A
#
# COMPACT_ATOMS: atom_id res chain seq x y z
N VAL A 1 0.17 -6.16 -17.49
CA VAL A 1 0.01 -4.89 -18.23
C VAL A 1 -1.09 -5.05 -19.26
N ASN A 2 -0.96 -5.84 -20.31
CA ASN A 2 -1.96 -5.95 -21.40
C ASN A 2 -3.36 -6.34 -20.91
N HIS A 3 -3.46 -7.28 -19.96
CA HIS A 3 -4.76 -7.72 -19.42
C HIS A 3 -5.53 -6.62 -18.68
N SER A 4 -4.86 -5.61 -18.16
CA SER A 4 -5.44 -4.46 -17.47
C SER A 4 -5.59 -3.22 -18.35
N ASP A 5 -5.20 -3.31 -19.62
CA ASP A 5 -5.12 -2.17 -20.54
C ASP A 5 -4.30 -0.99 -19.97
N SER A 6 -3.29 -1.30 -19.15
CA SER A 6 -2.46 -0.28 -18.52
C SER A 6 -1.56 0.38 -19.54
N VAL A 7 -1.57 1.70 -19.57
CA VAL A 7 -0.75 2.53 -20.46
C VAL A 7 0.49 3.09 -19.76
N LEU A 8 0.50 3.15 -18.42
CA LEU A 8 1.63 3.56 -17.61
C LEU A 8 2.01 2.44 -16.64
N LEU A 9 3.30 2.22 -16.47
CA LEU A 9 3.85 1.28 -15.51
C LEU A 9 4.77 2.00 -14.53
N PHE A 10 4.53 1.84 -13.23
CA PHE A 10 5.43 2.24 -12.18
C PHE A 10 6.08 1.00 -11.59
N CYS A 11 7.38 0.87 -11.71
CA CYS A 11 8.10 -0.28 -11.15
C CYS A 11 9.54 0.08 -10.77
N SER A 12 10.22 -0.80 -10.04
CA SER A 12 11.65 -0.64 -9.81
C SER A 12 12.45 -1.07 -11.05
N ASP A 13 13.62 -0.48 -11.22
CA ASP A 13 14.54 -0.75 -12.33
C ASP A 13 14.81 -2.27 -12.46
N LYS A 14 15.06 -2.93 -11.34
CA LYS A 14 15.28 -4.40 -11.30
C LYS A 14 14.11 -5.25 -11.79
N ILE A 15 12.89 -4.70 -11.72
CA ILE A 15 11.72 -5.37 -12.29
C ILE A 15 11.64 -5.06 -13.77
N TRP A 16 11.89 -3.81 -14.16
CA TRP A 16 11.89 -3.39 -15.55
C TRP A 16 12.87 -4.20 -16.39
N ASP A 17 14.11 -4.40 -15.92
CA ASP A 17 15.13 -5.21 -16.58
C ASP A 17 14.73 -6.65 -16.91
N LYS A 18 13.64 -7.13 -16.33
CA LYS A 18 13.12 -8.50 -16.55
C LYS A 18 11.87 -8.54 -17.42
N LEU A 19 11.36 -7.38 -17.79
CA LEU A 19 10.19 -7.27 -18.62
C LEU A 19 10.62 -7.07 -20.07
N ASP A 20 9.72 -7.38 -20.96
CA ASP A 20 9.90 -7.31 -22.41
C ASP A 20 8.85 -6.32 -22.92
N GLU A 21 9.29 -5.10 -23.25
CA GLU A 21 8.42 -4.02 -23.71
C GLU A 21 7.70 -4.37 -25.01
N ASP A 22 8.34 -5.13 -25.90
CA ASP A 22 7.75 -5.54 -27.17
C ASP A 22 6.50 -6.43 -26.99
N LYS A 23 6.30 -6.97 -25.79
CA LYS A 23 5.10 -7.74 -25.43
C LYS A 23 4.01 -6.92 -24.74
N MET A 24 4.16 -5.60 -24.66
CA MET A 24 3.25 -4.72 -23.93
C MET A 24 2.67 -3.63 -24.86
N ASP A 25 1.83 -4.05 -25.78
CA ASP A 25 1.34 -3.25 -26.93
C ASP A 25 0.71 -1.91 -26.57
N LYS A 26 0.11 -1.79 -25.37
CA LYS A 26 -0.55 -0.55 -24.91
C LYS A 26 0.31 0.31 -23.99
N LEU A 27 1.53 -0.14 -23.69
CA LEU A 27 2.40 0.57 -22.77
C LEU A 27 2.95 1.84 -23.44
N MET A 28 2.63 2.99 -22.87
CA MET A 28 3.11 4.28 -23.33
C MET A 28 4.38 4.71 -22.63
N ALA A 29 4.47 4.52 -21.30
CA ALA A 29 5.66 4.86 -20.56
C ALA A 29 5.85 4.02 -19.29
N VAL A 30 7.12 3.97 -18.83
CA VAL A 30 7.53 3.34 -17.57
C VAL A 30 8.27 4.34 -16.72
N ILE A 31 7.85 4.43 -15.45
CA ILE A 31 8.42 5.36 -14.47
C ILE A 31 9.07 4.56 -13.36
N SER A 32 10.33 4.86 -13.07
CA SER A 32 11.07 4.29 -11.95
C SER A 32 10.44 4.68 -10.62
N LEU A 33 10.23 3.69 -9.72
CA LEU A 33 9.85 3.95 -8.34
C LEU A 33 11.04 4.38 -7.45
N ASN A 34 12.27 4.34 -7.97
CA ASN A 34 13.46 4.71 -7.20
C ASN A 34 13.66 6.23 -7.17
N ASP A 35 13.44 6.89 -8.31
CA ASP A 35 13.75 8.32 -8.52
C ASP A 35 12.72 9.08 -9.38
N PHE A 36 11.66 8.39 -9.80
CA PHE A 36 10.61 8.91 -10.68
C PHE A 36 11.11 9.34 -12.07
N THR A 37 12.23 8.82 -12.53
CA THR A 37 12.68 9.03 -13.91
C THR A 37 11.87 8.18 -14.90
N CYS A 38 11.80 8.64 -16.15
CA CYS A 38 11.20 7.88 -17.24
C CYS A 38 12.22 6.86 -17.78
N MET A 39 11.95 5.57 -17.55
CA MET A 39 12.82 4.48 -18.00
C MET A 39 12.53 4.04 -19.44
N TYR A 40 11.30 4.21 -19.88
CA TYR A 40 10.83 3.88 -21.21
C TYR A 40 9.67 4.80 -21.60
N GLN A 41 9.62 5.17 -22.87
CA GLN A 41 8.42 5.73 -23.49
C GLN A 41 8.36 5.33 -24.96
N ASN A 42 7.15 5.14 -25.48
CA ASN A 42 6.93 4.95 -26.90
C ASN A 42 6.98 6.29 -27.65
N GLU A 43 6.86 6.24 -28.98
CA GLU A 43 6.96 7.43 -29.86
C GLU A 43 5.84 8.46 -29.64
N GLU A 44 4.68 8.03 -29.12
CA GLU A 44 3.53 8.91 -28.91
C GLU A 44 3.57 9.63 -27.54
N ALA A 45 4.38 9.13 -26.60
CA ALA A 45 4.44 9.64 -25.24
C ALA A 45 5.41 10.82 -25.10
N THR A 46 5.05 11.76 -24.24
CA THR A 46 5.88 12.92 -23.88
C THR A 46 6.34 12.88 -22.42
N MET A 47 6.33 11.69 -21.80
CA MET A 47 6.57 11.51 -20.37
C MET A 47 7.93 12.01 -19.93
N HIS A 48 8.98 11.78 -20.73
CA HIS A 48 10.33 12.24 -20.40
C HIS A 48 10.41 13.78 -20.28
N SER A 49 9.85 14.51 -21.26
CA SER A 49 9.81 15.97 -21.21
C SER A 49 8.92 16.50 -20.09
N MET A 50 7.77 15.87 -19.84
CA MET A 50 6.88 16.23 -18.73
C MET A 50 7.58 16.09 -17.38
N LEU A 51 8.27 14.99 -17.13
CA LEU A 51 8.99 14.78 -15.86
C LEU A 51 10.18 15.72 -15.72
N THR A 52 10.89 16.02 -16.81
CA THR A 52 12.01 16.98 -16.81
C THR A 52 11.55 18.39 -16.46
N ASN A 53 10.41 18.82 -16.98
CA ASN A 53 9.89 20.17 -16.80
C ASN A 53 8.91 20.30 -15.62
N LEU A 54 8.65 19.20 -14.89
CA LEU A 54 7.60 19.15 -13.87
C LEU A 54 7.69 20.27 -12.83
N ASN A 55 8.89 20.56 -12.34
CA ASN A 55 9.09 21.59 -11.32
C ASN A 55 8.84 23.01 -11.87
N ASP A 56 9.25 23.26 -13.10
CA ASP A 56 9.05 24.57 -13.74
C ASP A 56 7.58 24.79 -14.07
N GLU A 57 6.90 23.77 -14.58
CA GLU A 57 5.45 23.79 -14.84
C GLU A 57 4.65 23.95 -13.54
N PHE A 58 5.06 23.24 -12.47
CA PHE A 58 4.43 23.38 -11.16
C PHE A 58 4.59 24.78 -10.59
N ALA A 59 5.81 25.35 -10.65
CA ALA A 59 6.09 26.70 -10.20
C ALA A 59 5.33 27.76 -11.02
N ALA A 60 5.22 27.56 -12.32
CA ALA A 60 4.45 28.44 -13.20
C ALA A 60 2.95 28.39 -12.90
N ARG A 61 2.41 27.20 -12.59
CA ARG A 61 1.00 27.00 -12.24
C ARG A 61 0.65 27.55 -10.86
N TYR A 62 1.57 27.48 -9.91
CA TYR A 62 1.36 27.89 -8.52
C TYR A 62 2.43 28.91 -8.07
N PRO A 63 2.44 30.13 -8.65
CA PRO A 63 3.50 31.13 -8.40
C PRO A 63 3.52 31.62 -6.94
N ASN A 64 2.41 31.48 -6.23
CA ASN A 64 2.29 31.87 -4.82
C ASN A 64 2.42 30.66 -3.84
N GLY A 65 2.83 29.49 -4.35
CA GLY A 65 2.85 28.22 -3.63
C GLY A 65 1.53 27.48 -3.74
N PHE A 66 1.60 26.17 -3.45
CA PHE A 66 0.45 25.27 -3.48
C PHE A 66 -0.18 25.15 -2.07
N GLY A 67 -1.48 25.32 -1.97
CA GLY A 67 -2.22 25.26 -0.71
C GLY A 67 -3.50 24.42 -0.79
N PRO A 68 -4.24 24.31 0.32
CA PRO A 68 -5.48 23.52 0.36
C PRO A 68 -6.54 23.95 -0.66
N ASP A 69 -6.59 25.25 -0.99
CA ASP A 69 -7.56 25.82 -1.94
C ASP A 69 -7.25 25.45 -3.42
N ASP A 70 -6.03 24.99 -3.68
CA ASP A 70 -5.62 24.55 -5.02
C ASP A 70 -5.99 23.09 -5.27
N ILE A 71 -6.45 22.37 -4.23
CA ILE A 71 -6.82 20.96 -4.34
C ILE A 71 -8.18 20.85 -5.02
N GLN A 72 -8.18 20.28 -6.21
CA GLN A 72 -9.39 19.99 -6.96
C GLN A 72 -9.65 18.50 -7.00
N TYR A 73 -10.81 18.06 -6.48
CA TYR A 73 -11.25 16.69 -6.59
C TYR A 73 -12.16 16.54 -7.82
N THR A 74 -11.83 15.62 -8.69
CA THR A 74 -12.71 15.26 -9.80
C THR A 74 -13.92 14.51 -9.25
N GLU A 75 -15.11 15.00 -9.54
CA GLU A 75 -16.34 14.23 -9.27
C GLU A 75 -16.37 12.99 -10.18
N ARG A 76 -16.56 11.83 -9.55
CA ARG A 76 -16.69 10.55 -10.23
C ARG A 76 -17.90 9.81 -9.70
N ASP A 77 -18.54 9.04 -10.58
CA ASP A 77 -19.58 8.13 -10.15
C ASP A 77 -19.00 7.00 -9.27
N ASN A 78 -19.68 6.71 -8.18
CA ASN A 78 -19.24 5.67 -7.24
C ASN A 78 -19.21 4.26 -7.86
N SER A 79 -19.90 4.05 -8.97
CA SER A 79 -19.90 2.80 -9.72
C SER A 79 -18.71 2.64 -10.66
N GLU A 80 -17.94 3.71 -10.92
CA GLU A 80 -16.77 3.65 -11.77
C GLU A 80 -15.70 2.72 -11.21
N LEU A 81 -14.98 2.06 -12.11
CA LEU A 81 -13.83 1.25 -11.79
C LEU A 81 -12.72 2.12 -11.20
N ALA A 82 -12.35 1.85 -9.95
CA ALA A 82 -11.28 2.58 -9.27
C ALA A 82 -9.96 1.81 -9.27
N MET A 83 -10.02 0.47 -9.24
CA MET A 83 -8.82 -0.36 -9.13
C MET A 83 -9.06 -1.77 -9.67
N ILE A 84 -8.02 -2.37 -10.24
CA ILE A 84 -7.95 -3.81 -10.51
C ILE A 84 -6.88 -4.41 -9.62
N SER A 85 -7.27 -5.30 -8.71
CA SER A 85 -6.36 -6.03 -7.83
C SER A 85 -6.14 -7.44 -8.35
N TYR A 86 -4.88 -7.77 -8.67
CA TYR A 86 -4.55 -9.10 -9.18
C TYR A 86 -4.30 -10.09 -8.05
N THR A 87 -4.97 -11.23 -8.14
CA THR A 87 -4.79 -12.35 -7.20
C THR A 87 -4.28 -13.58 -7.93
N SER A 88 -3.46 -14.40 -7.26
CA SER A 88 -3.09 -15.72 -7.75
C SER A 88 -4.32 -16.61 -7.72
N GLY A 89 -4.92 -16.88 -8.86
CA GLY A 89 -6.07 -17.77 -8.96
C GLY A 89 -5.70 -19.21 -8.59
N THR A 90 -6.64 -19.95 -8.01
CA THR A 90 -6.49 -21.39 -7.72
C THR A 90 -6.28 -22.23 -8.98
N THR A 91 -6.60 -21.69 -10.14
CA THR A 91 -6.45 -22.33 -11.47
C THR A 91 -5.10 -22.06 -12.15
N GLY A 92 -4.14 -21.41 -11.47
CA GLY A 92 -2.82 -21.07 -12.01
C GLY A 92 -2.78 -19.77 -12.82
N PHE A 93 -3.91 -19.18 -13.17
CA PHE A 93 -3.97 -17.89 -13.85
C PHE A 93 -4.29 -16.77 -12.87
N SER A 94 -3.60 -15.63 -13.03
CA SER A 94 -3.91 -14.42 -12.25
C SER A 94 -5.28 -13.87 -12.64
N LYS A 95 -6.10 -13.52 -11.65
CA LYS A 95 -7.42 -12.92 -11.82
C LYS A 95 -7.37 -11.45 -11.43
N GLY A 96 -7.84 -10.57 -12.29
CA GLY A 96 -8.01 -9.16 -12.00
C GLY A 96 -9.38 -8.92 -11.33
N VAL A 97 -9.36 -8.64 -10.03
CA VAL A 97 -10.57 -8.28 -9.27
C VAL A 97 -10.84 -6.80 -9.49
N MET A 98 -11.95 -6.49 -10.15
CA MET A 98 -12.39 -5.13 -10.43
C MET A 98 -13.08 -4.53 -9.19
N LEU A 99 -12.55 -3.45 -8.66
CA LEU A 99 -13.09 -2.75 -7.50
C LEU A 99 -13.57 -1.36 -7.91
N THR A 100 -14.84 -1.07 -7.62
CA THR A 100 -15.42 0.26 -7.82
C THR A 100 -15.00 1.23 -6.73
N ALA A 101 -15.16 2.52 -6.98
CA ALA A 101 -14.97 3.56 -5.96
C ALA A 101 -15.84 3.30 -4.72
N ASN A 102 -17.10 2.89 -4.92
CA ASN A 102 -18.01 2.54 -3.83
C ASN A 102 -17.54 1.35 -2.99
N ALA A 103 -16.94 0.33 -3.60
CA ALA A 103 -16.40 -0.83 -2.87
C ALA A 103 -15.27 -0.42 -1.91
N LEU A 104 -14.37 0.47 -2.35
CA LEU A 104 -13.31 1.01 -1.51
C LEU A 104 -13.86 1.93 -0.42
N ALA A 105 -14.74 2.87 -0.79
CA ALA A 105 -15.38 3.80 0.14
C ALA A 105 -16.20 3.08 1.23
N GLY A 106 -16.86 1.97 0.88
CA GLY A 106 -17.59 1.13 1.82
C GLY A 106 -16.70 0.56 2.92
N ASN A 107 -15.52 0.04 2.57
CA ASN A 107 -14.54 -0.45 3.56
C ASN A 107 -14.01 0.67 4.45
N ILE A 108 -13.68 1.83 3.87
CA ILE A 108 -13.22 3.01 4.63
C ILE A 108 -14.32 3.46 5.59
N THR A 109 -15.56 3.61 5.10
CA THR A 109 -16.71 4.00 5.92
C THR A 109 -16.94 3.02 7.06
N TYR A 110 -16.84 1.72 6.81
CA TYR A 110 -16.92 0.70 7.86
C TYR A 110 -15.83 0.91 8.91
N GLY A 111 -14.57 1.09 8.49
CA GLY A 111 -13.44 1.31 9.40
C GLY A 111 -13.63 2.55 10.28
N ILE A 112 -14.11 3.65 9.71
CA ILE A 112 -14.40 4.90 10.44
C ILE A 112 -15.56 4.70 11.42
N ARG A 113 -16.71 4.17 10.96
CA ARG A 113 -17.90 3.99 11.80
C ARG A 113 -17.69 2.98 12.93
N SER A 114 -16.91 1.95 12.69
CA SER A 114 -16.56 0.94 13.67
C SER A 114 -15.46 1.41 14.64
N LYS A 115 -14.96 2.63 14.48
CA LYS A 115 -13.88 3.19 15.31
C LYS A 115 -12.64 2.30 15.37
N LEU A 116 -12.34 1.63 14.26
CA LEU A 116 -11.14 0.80 14.15
C LEU A 116 -9.86 1.63 14.26
N LEU A 117 -9.92 2.88 13.79
CA LEU A 117 -8.85 3.86 13.84
C LEU A 117 -9.40 5.24 14.21
N GLU A 118 -8.59 5.99 14.91
CA GLU A 118 -8.87 7.38 15.29
C GLU A 118 -7.68 8.27 14.93
N ARG A 119 -7.91 9.57 14.85
CA ARG A 119 -6.86 10.56 14.60
C ARG A 119 -5.72 10.42 15.61
N GLY A 120 -4.49 10.40 15.10
CA GLY A 120 -3.29 10.25 15.92
C GLY A 120 -2.94 8.82 16.29
N ASN A 121 -3.73 7.81 15.91
CA ASN A 121 -3.30 6.42 16.02
C ASN A 121 -2.03 6.20 15.20
N ARG A 122 -1.20 5.28 15.68
CA ARG A 122 -0.01 4.80 14.97
C ARG A 122 -0.27 3.40 14.46
N VAL A 123 -0.24 3.25 13.14
CA VAL A 123 -0.44 1.98 12.43
C VAL A 123 0.88 1.55 11.83
N LEU A 124 1.33 0.35 12.10
CA LEU A 124 2.46 -0.25 11.39
C LEU A 124 1.93 -1.13 10.26
N ASN A 125 2.08 -0.66 9.03
CA ASN A 125 1.75 -1.44 7.85
C ASN A 125 2.92 -2.38 7.50
N PHE A 126 2.65 -3.67 7.55
CA PHE A 126 3.56 -4.75 7.14
C PHE A 126 2.86 -5.80 6.26
N LEU A 127 1.58 -5.61 6.01
CA LEU A 127 0.84 -6.39 5.03
C LEU A 127 1.07 -5.80 3.63
N PRO A 128 1.11 -6.63 2.59
CA PRO A 128 1.24 -6.14 1.22
C PRO A 128 0.06 -5.23 0.85
N LEU A 129 0.33 -4.00 0.43
CA LEU A 129 -0.70 -3.06 -0.05
C LEU A 129 -1.38 -3.52 -1.35
N ALA A 130 -0.78 -4.46 -2.08
CA ALA A 130 -1.41 -5.10 -3.22
C ALA A 130 -2.61 -5.99 -2.83
N HIS A 131 -2.72 -6.37 -1.55
CA HIS A 131 -3.90 -7.08 -1.05
C HIS A 131 -4.93 -6.11 -0.50
N ALA A 132 -6.20 -6.32 -0.89
CA ALA A 132 -7.32 -5.44 -0.54
C ALA A 132 -7.44 -5.15 0.97
N TYR A 133 -7.16 -6.12 1.85
CA TYR A 133 -7.23 -5.95 3.29
C TYR A 133 -6.20 -4.92 3.80
N GLY A 134 -4.94 -5.08 3.44
CA GLY A 134 -3.87 -4.13 3.83
C GLY A 134 -4.12 -2.74 3.23
N MET A 135 -4.53 -2.67 1.97
CA MET A 135 -4.86 -1.40 1.34
C MET A 135 -6.04 -0.71 2.04
N ALA A 136 -7.14 -1.42 2.29
CA ALA A 136 -8.34 -0.81 2.87
C ALA A 136 -8.12 -0.31 4.30
N PHE A 137 -7.47 -1.09 5.16
CA PHE A 137 -7.41 -0.79 6.59
C PHE A 137 -6.10 -0.16 7.03
N ASP A 138 -4.94 -0.70 6.61
CA ASP A 138 -3.63 -0.15 6.99
C ASP A 138 -3.35 1.20 6.31
N PHE A 139 -3.88 1.41 5.10
CA PHE A 139 -3.56 2.59 4.29
C PHE A 139 -4.75 3.53 4.13
N LEU A 140 -5.79 3.14 3.40
CA LEU A 140 -6.89 4.05 3.06
C LEU A 140 -7.67 4.51 4.30
N THR A 141 -8.12 3.59 5.16
CA THR A 141 -8.83 3.96 6.39
C THR A 141 -7.94 4.77 7.33
N ALA A 142 -6.68 4.38 7.49
CA ALA A 142 -5.72 5.09 8.32
C ALA A 142 -5.51 6.54 7.84
N THR A 143 -5.36 6.73 6.53
CA THR A 143 -5.21 8.06 5.92
C THR A 143 -6.46 8.91 6.14
N CYS A 144 -7.66 8.35 5.88
CA CYS A 144 -8.92 9.05 6.04
C CYS A 144 -9.24 9.41 7.51
N CYS A 145 -8.77 8.61 8.47
CA CYS A 145 -8.92 8.90 9.90
C CYS A 145 -7.89 9.89 10.45
N GLY A 146 -6.86 10.26 9.67
CA GLY A 146 -5.74 11.07 10.16
C GLY A 146 -4.84 10.32 11.14
N ALA A 147 -4.68 9.00 10.95
CA ALA A 147 -3.72 8.17 11.66
C ALA A 147 -2.32 8.29 11.02
N HIS A 148 -1.29 7.99 11.81
CA HIS A 148 0.07 7.91 11.31
C HIS A 148 0.36 6.48 10.81
N THR A 149 0.53 6.31 9.51
CA THR A 149 0.89 5.02 8.91
C THR A 149 2.40 4.94 8.71
N TYR A 150 3.01 3.93 9.32
CA TYR A 150 4.42 3.60 9.17
C TYR A 150 4.56 2.39 8.24
N LEU A 151 5.16 2.59 7.08
CA LEU A 151 5.37 1.53 6.10
C LEU A 151 6.63 0.73 6.47
N LEU A 152 6.48 -0.57 6.66
CA LEU A 152 7.62 -1.44 6.90
C LEU A 152 8.35 -1.73 5.59
N ASN A 153 9.50 -1.11 5.41
CA ASN A 153 10.35 -1.28 4.23
C ASN A 153 11.22 -2.56 4.27
N LYS A 154 10.66 -3.66 4.83
CA LYS A 154 11.39 -4.94 4.97
C LYS A 154 10.40 -6.10 4.98
N ILE A 155 10.89 -7.27 4.58
CA ILE A 155 10.10 -8.51 4.69
C ILE A 155 9.76 -8.75 6.18
N PRO A 156 8.47 -8.92 6.53
CA PRO A 156 8.03 -9.04 7.92
C PRO A 156 8.44 -10.40 8.51
N SER A 157 9.61 -10.45 9.15
CA SER A 157 10.01 -11.57 10.02
C SER A 157 9.69 -11.24 11.48
N PRO A 158 9.54 -12.22 12.38
CA PRO A 158 9.27 -11.96 13.81
C PRO A 158 10.29 -11.01 14.45
N LYS A 159 11.57 -11.13 14.10
CA LYS A 159 12.63 -10.24 14.60
C LYS A 159 12.46 -8.80 14.11
N VAL A 160 12.14 -8.64 12.82
CA VAL A 160 11.93 -7.31 12.20
C VAL A 160 10.68 -6.65 12.78
N LEU A 161 9.58 -7.41 12.94
CA LEU A 161 8.34 -6.88 13.50
C LEU A 161 8.51 -6.43 14.95
N ILE A 162 9.18 -7.21 15.80
CA ILE A 162 9.40 -6.83 17.20
C ILE A 162 10.27 -5.57 17.30
N LYS A 163 11.31 -5.45 16.45
CA LYS A 163 12.08 -4.24 16.40
C LYS A 163 11.23 -3.04 16.04
N ALA A 164 10.43 -3.16 14.97
CA ALA A 164 9.52 -2.10 14.53
C ALA A 164 8.47 -1.74 15.60
N PHE A 165 7.89 -2.74 16.28
CA PHE A 165 6.96 -2.50 17.38
C PHE A 165 7.58 -1.72 18.54
N ASN A 166 8.82 -2.01 18.90
CA ASN A 166 9.54 -1.30 19.96
C ASN A 166 9.87 0.15 19.57
N GLU A 167 10.21 0.39 18.32
CA GLU A 167 10.58 1.72 17.81
C GLU A 167 9.33 2.60 17.59
N ILE A 168 8.32 2.08 16.92
CA ILE A 168 7.12 2.82 16.49
C ILE A 168 6.07 2.86 17.58
N LYS A 169 5.98 1.80 18.40
CA LYS A 169 4.93 1.61 19.42
C LYS A 169 3.54 1.81 18.82
N PRO A 170 3.14 1.00 17.83
CA PRO A 170 1.85 1.15 17.17
C PRO A 170 0.72 1.02 18.20
N THR A 171 -0.33 1.81 18.02
CA THR A 171 -1.53 1.75 18.87
C THR A 171 -2.56 0.79 18.31
N VAL A 172 -2.53 0.57 16.99
CA VAL A 172 -3.37 -0.38 16.28
C VAL A 172 -2.52 -1.19 15.30
N ILE A 173 -2.81 -2.46 15.19
CA ILE A 173 -2.13 -3.40 14.28
C ILE A 173 -3.19 -4.20 13.54
N PHE A 174 -3.19 -4.13 12.22
CA PHE A 174 -3.92 -5.05 11.38
C PHE A 174 -3.01 -6.20 10.99
N THR A 175 -3.48 -7.42 11.12
CA THR A 175 -2.66 -8.60 10.85
C THR A 175 -3.51 -9.78 10.41
N VAL A 176 -2.84 -10.82 9.95
CA VAL A 176 -3.46 -12.09 9.60
C VAL A 176 -3.07 -13.18 10.61
N PRO A 177 -3.93 -14.18 10.86
CA PRO A 177 -3.70 -15.21 11.88
C PRO A 177 -2.32 -15.86 11.79
N LEU A 178 -1.84 -16.14 10.58
CA LEU A 178 -0.53 -16.78 10.36
C LEU A 178 0.65 -15.96 10.94
N ILE A 179 0.62 -14.65 10.82
CA ILE A 179 1.67 -13.78 11.35
C ILE A 179 1.59 -13.73 12.87
N LEU A 180 0.38 -13.60 13.40
CA LEU A 180 0.15 -13.59 14.85
C LEU A 180 0.61 -14.92 15.49
N GLU A 181 0.28 -16.04 14.88
CA GLU A 181 0.72 -17.37 15.34
C GLU A 181 2.26 -17.50 15.32
N LYS A 182 2.92 -17.04 14.26
CA LYS A 182 4.39 -17.05 14.18
C LYS A 182 5.03 -16.18 15.26
N LEU A 183 4.46 -15.00 15.54
CA LEU A 183 4.93 -14.13 16.63
C LEU A 183 4.73 -14.80 17.98
N TYR A 184 3.55 -15.36 18.23
CA TYR A 184 3.24 -16.07 19.47
C TYR A 184 4.22 -17.22 19.72
N ARG A 185 4.33 -18.15 18.77
CA ARG A 185 5.20 -19.33 18.90
C ARG A 185 6.67 -18.98 19.10
N LYS A 186 7.19 -17.96 18.38
CA LYS A 186 8.61 -17.64 18.43
C LYS A 186 9.00 -16.68 19.56
N GLN A 187 8.09 -15.84 20.04
CA GLN A 187 8.43 -14.75 20.96
C GLN A 187 7.70 -14.80 22.30
N ILE A 188 6.47 -15.26 22.33
CA ILE A 188 5.65 -15.25 23.53
C ILE A 188 5.71 -16.63 24.20
N GLN A 189 5.39 -17.69 23.48
CA GLN A 189 5.34 -19.05 24.01
C GLN A 189 6.62 -19.48 24.74
N PRO A 190 7.85 -19.24 24.24
CA PRO A 190 9.06 -19.63 24.98
C PRO A 190 9.23 -18.89 26.31
N LYS A 191 8.64 -17.70 26.44
CA LYS A 191 8.71 -16.91 27.68
C LYS A 191 7.71 -17.41 28.71
N ILE A 192 6.47 -17.69 28.29
CA ILE A 192 5.39 -18.13 29.19
C ILE A 192 5.52 -19.60 29.60
N THR A 193 6.25 -20.42 28.83
CA THR A 193 6.49 -21.84 29.17
C THR A 193 7.64 -22.05 30.15
N LYS A 194 8.40 -21.02 30.52
CA LYS A 194 9.39 -21.11 31.59
C LYS A 194 8.71 -21.45 32.92
N LYS A 195 9.33 -22.37 33.73
CA LYS A 195 8.74 -22.92 34.96
C LYS A 195 8.16 -21.87 35.92
N GLY A 196 8.88 -20.74 36.15
CA GLY A 196 8.39 -19.65 37.00
C GLY A 196 7.19 -18.90 36.46
N MET A 197 7.11 -18.69 35.14
CA MET A 197 6.00 -17.99 34.51
C MET A 197 4.73 -18.90 34.43
N ARG A 198 4.89 -20.20 34.22
CA ARG A 198 3.78 -21.15 34.29
C ARG A 198 3.12 -21.16 35.67
N PHE A 199 3.92 -21.05 36.75
CA PHE A 199 3.40 -20.90 38.09
C PHE A 199 2.60 -19.62 38.27
N ALA A 200 3.12 -18.49 37.81
CA ALA A 200 2.45 -17.19 37.92
C ALA A 200 1.11 -17.13 37.13
N LEU A 201 0.98 -17.86 36.01
CA LEU A 201 -0.25 -17.91 35.20
C LEU A 201 -1.36 -18.80 35.81
N HIS A 202 -1.06 -19.59 36.86
CA HIS A 202 -2.02 -20.43 37.56
C HIS A 202 -2.43 -19.85 38.92
N ILE A 203 -1.97 -18.65 39.25
CA ILE A 203 -2.47 -17.92 40.43
C ILE A 203 -3.76 -17.21 40.03
N PRO A 204 -4.90 -17.47 40.72
CA PRO A 204 -6.19 -16.84 40.41
C PRO A 204 -6.17 -15.35 40.66
#